data_1a9fca842c48f4b41df95cdff57da28f
#
_entry.id   1a9fca842c48f4b41df95cdff57da28f
#
_cell.length_a   1.000
_cell.length_b   1.000
_cell.length_c   1.000
_cell.angle_alpha   90.00
_cell.angle_beta   90.00
_cell.angle_gamma   90.00
#
_symmetry.space_group_name_H-M   'P 1'
#
loop_
_entity.id
_entity.type
_entity.pdbx_description
1 polymer ?
#
loop_
_entity_poly.entity_id
_entity_poly.type
_entity_poly.pdbx_seq_one_letter_code
_entity_poly.pdbx_strand_id
1 'polypeptide(L)'
;MIPETRKALIASGKSYIIENVPLSPLINPIRLCGSSFGLKVRRHRLFENNLNLEGSICNHKERPIGVYGSLNDEIPKGGKTAETIGQAREAMGIDWAIWTELVEAIPPAYTKYLGNQIE
;
A
#
# COMPACT_ATOMS: atom_id res chain seq x y z
N MET A 1 9.18 -0.95 -17.50
CA MET A 1 8.67 -2.13 -16.80
C MET A 1 7.15 -2.18 -16.72
N ILE A 2 6.49 -1.14 -16.23
CA ILE A 2 5.01 -1.10 -16.19
C ILE A 2 4.37 -1.24 -17.58
N PRO A 3 4.82 -0.52 -18.63
CA PRO A 3 4.19 -0.67 -19.95
C PRO A 3 4.28 -2.10 -20.52
N GLU A 4 5.40 -2.77 -20.34
CA GLU A 4 5.60 -4.15 -20.81
C GLU A 4 4.72 -5.12 -20.02
N THR A 5 4.64 -4.93 -18.69
CA THR A 5 3.79 -5.73 -17.82
C THR A 5 2.33 -5.57 -18.20
N ARG A 6 1.87 -4.33 -18.40
CA ARG A 6 0.50 -4.04 -18.82
C ARG A 6 0.18 -4.72 -20.15
N LYS A 7 1.07 -4.62 -21.10
CA LYS A 7 0.88 -5.23 -22.42
C LYS A 7 0.68 -6.73 -22.31
N ALA A 8 1.51 -7.40 -21.50
CA ALA A 8 1.41 -8.84 -21.29
C ALA A 8 0.09 -9.22 -20.59
N LEU A 9 -0.32 -8.44 -19.61
CA LEU A 9 -1.57 -8.70 -18.87
C LEU A 9 -2.80 -8.50 -19.77
N ILE A 10 -2.84 -7.44 -20.58
CA ILE A 10 -3.90 -7.21 -21.55
C ILE A 10 -3.96 -8.34 -22.57
N ALA A 11 -2.81 -8.77 -23.07
CA ALA A 11 -2.74 -9.86 -24.05
C ALA A 11 -3.23 -11.18 -23.48
N SER A 12 -3.18 -11.39 -22.17
CA SER A 12 -3.69 -12.61 -21.53
C SER A 12 -5.21 -12.72 -21.58
N GLY A 13 -5.92 -11.60 -21.79
CA GLY A 13 -7.38 -11.56 -21.76
C GLY A 13 -7.99 -11.74 -20.38
N LYS A 14 -7.20 -11.73 -19.32
CA LYS A 14 -7.64 -11.97 -17.94
C LYS A 14 -7.78 -10.66 -17.17
N SER A 15 -8.51 -10.70 -16.06
CA SER A 15 -8.55 -9.61 -15.11
C SER A 15 -7.18 -9.42 -14.48
N TYR A 16 -6.79 -8.16 -14.22
CA TYR A 16 -5.49 -7.87 -13.63
C TYR A 16 -5.54 -6.67 -12.67
N ILE A 17 -4.58 -6.64 -11.77
CA ILE A 17 -4.29 -5.52 -10.89
C ILE A 17 -2.78 -5.30 -10.90
N ILE A 18 -2.34 -4.06 -11.14
CA ILE A 18 -0.93 -3.67 -11.04
C ILE A 18 -0.80 -2.68 -9.89
N GLU A 19 0.02 -3.00 -8.92
CA GLU A 19 0.32 -2.13 -7.78
C GLU A 19 1.62 -1.39 -7.99
N ASN A 20 1.66 -0.12 -7.58
CA ASN A 20 2.92 0.62 -7.52
C ASN A 20 2.80 1.82 -6.58
N VAL A 21 3.94 2.49 -6.35
CA VAL A 21 4.01 3.69 -5.52
C VAL A 21 3.37 4.88 -6.23
N PRO A 22 2.99 5.95 -5.46
CA PRO A 22 2.48 7.17 -6.07
C PRO A 22 3.46 7.74 -7.11
N LEU A 23 2.92 8.41 -8.11
CA LEU A 23 3.64 8.99 -9.25
C LEU A 23 4.20 7.97 -10.26
N SER A 24 3.92 6.69 -10.08
CA SER A 24 4.26 5.67 -11.09
C SER A 24 3.36 5.81 -12.33
N PRO A 25 3.81 5.34 -13.51
CA PRO A 25 3.06 5.54 -14.77
C PRO A 25 1.92 4.54 -14.95
N LEU A 26 1.04 4.44 -13.96
CA LEU A 26 -0.18 3.65 -14.04
C LEU A 26 -1.28 4.43 -14.76
N ILE A 27 -2.21 3.73 -15.39
CA ILE A 27 -3.33 4.32 -16.12
C ILE A 27 -4.58 4.26 -15.24
N ASN A 28 -5.19 5.44 -14.98
CA ASN A 28 -6.39 5.58 -14.16
C ASN A 28 -6.34 4.76 -12.88
N PRO A 29 -5.26 4.85 -12.08
CA PRO A 29 -5.16 4.04 -10.88
C PRO A 29 -6.11 4.52 -9.79
N ILE A 30 -6.58 3.58 -8.97
CA ILE A 30 -7.21 3.90 -7.70
C ILE A 30 -6.14 3.98 -6.63
N ARG A 31 -6.41 4.72 -5.55
CA ARG A 31 -5.46 4.89 -4.44
C ARG A 31 -6.03 4.29 -3.17
N LEU A 32 -5.18 3.57 -2.43
CA LEU A 32 -5.50 3.10 -1.09
C LEU A 32 -4.57 3.77 -0.07
N CYS A 33 -5.09 3.98 1.11
CA CYS A 33 -4.39 4.60 2.23
C CYS A 33 -4.61 3.78 3.49
N GLY A 34 -3.57 3.56 4.28
CA GLY A 34 -3.69 2.81 5.53
C GLY A 34 -4.69 3.43 6.50
N SER A 35 -4.79 4.77 6.51
CA SER A 35 -5.73 5.48 7.37
C SER A 35 -7.20 5.12 7.10
N SER A 36 -7.51 4.66 5.89
CA SER A 36 -8.87 4.23 5.54
C SER A 36 -9.27 2.94 6.25
N PHE A 37 -8.30 2.17 6.74
CA PHE A 37 -8.50 0.86 7.35
C PHE A 37 -8.12 0.85 8.84
N GLY A 38 -7.97 2.02 9.44
CA GLY A 38 -7.57 2.12 10.84
C GLY A 38 -6.11 1.76 11.13
N LEU A 39 -5.28 1.64 10.10
CA LEU A 39 -3.86 1.37 10.27
C LEU A 39 -3.11 2.64 10.66
N LYS A 40 -1.96 2.48 11.30
CA LYS A 40 -1.12 3.60 11.74
C LYS A 40 -0.14 4.06 10.66
N VAL A 41 -0.07 3.38 9.53
CA VAL A 41 0.65 3.82 8.33
C VAL A 41 -0.32 4.52 7.39
N ARG A 42 0.15 5.50 6.64
CA ARG A 42 -0.62 6.05 5.51
C ARG A 42 -0.38 5.24 4.26
N ARG A 43 0.85 5.01 3.92
CA ARG A 43 1.34 4.10 2.88
C ARG A 43 0.47 4.08 1.63
N HIS A 44 0.33 5.25 1.01
CA HIS A 44 -0.42 5.39 -0.24
C HIS A 44 0.16 4.47 -1.31
N ARG A 45 -0.72 3.70 -1.94
CA ARG A 45 -0.35 2.85 -3.07
C ARG A 45 -1.41 2.95 -4.14
N LEU A 46 -0.97 2.86 -5.39
CA LEU A 46 -1.85 2.96 -6.55
C LEU A 46 -2.07 1.58 -7.15
N PHE A 47 -3.25 1.38 -7.66
CA PHE A 47 -3.65 0.11 -8.26
C PHE A 47 -4.35 0.37 -9.59
N GLU A 48 -3.69 0.00 -10.68
CA GLU A 48 -4.30 -0.02 -12.00
C GLU A 48 -5.03 -1.36 -12.16
N ASN A 49 -6.26 -1.33 -12.69
CA ASN A 49 -7.03 -2.56 -12.85
C ASN A 49 -8.01 -2.43 -14.02
N ASN A 50 -8.53 -3.56 -14.48
CA ASN A 50 -9.59 -3.64 -15.48
C ASN A 50 -10.89 -4.20 -14.89
N LEU A 51 -11.10 -4.00 -13.59
CA LEU A 51 -12.22 -4.58 -12.82
C LEU A 51 -13.20 -3.52 -12.28
N ASN A 52 -12.99 -2.24 -12.57
CA ASN A 52 -13.78 -1.14 -12.01
C ASN A 52 -13.76 -1.10 -10.47
N LEU A 53 -12.60 -1.36 -9.88
CA LEU A 53 -12.44 -1.31 -8.43
C LEU A 53 -12.46 0.15 -7.94
N GLU A 54 -12.95 0.35 -6.71
CA GLU A 54 -12.99 1.66 -6.08
C GLU A 54 -11.83 1.81 -5.10
N GLY A 55 -11.26 3.02 -5.05
CA GLY A 55 -10.25 3.38 -4.07
C GLY A 55 -10.85 3.67 -2.70
N SER A 56 -10.01 4.05 -1.75
CA SER A 56 -10.44 4.39 -0.40
C SER A 56 -10.25 5.88 -0.13
N ILE A 57 -11.00 6.40 0.85
CA ILE A 57 -10.90 7.79 1.28
C ILE A 57 -9.93 7.86 2.45
N CYS A 58 -8.95 8.78 2.36
CA CYS A 58 -8.00 9.01 3.44
C CYS A 58 -8.68 9.57 4.69
N ASN A 59 -8.18 9.17 5.85
CA ASN A 59 -8.63 9.65 7.15
C ASN A 59 -7.40 10.02 8.00
N HIS A 60 -6.68 11.06 7.57
CA HIS A 60 -5.43 11.49 8.18
C HIS A 60 -5.69 12.31 9.45
N LYS A 61 -5.97 11.65 10.56
CA LYS A 61 -6.21 12.31 11.85
C LYS A 61 -4.96 12.34 12.73
N GLU A 62 -4.14 11.32 12.64
CA GLU A 62 -2.95 11.16 13.47
C GLU A 62 -1.69 11.19 12.61
N ARG A 63 -0.55 11.46 13.25
CA ARG A 63 0.73 11.35 12.56
C ARG A 63 1.00 9.89 12.24
N PRO A 64 1.46 9.59 11.00
CA PRO A 64 1.71 8.20 10.65
C PRO A 64 2.98 7.67 11.31
N ILE A 65 3.02 6.35 11.48
CA ILE A 65 4.24 5.64 11.80
C ILE A 65 4.90 5.27 10.48
N GLY A 66 6.18 5.61 10.31
CA GLY A 66 6.92 5.27 9.10
C GLY A 66 7.42 3.82 9.14
N VAL A 67 7.20 3.09 8.06
CA VAL A 67 7.74 1.74 7.88
C VAL A 67 8.61 1.75 6.63
N TYR A 68 9.72 2.48 6.73
CA TYR A 68 10.72 2.62 5.67
C TYR A 68 12.02 3.11 6.30
N GLY A 69 13.13 3.03 5.56
CA GLY A 69 14.43 3.45 6.06
C GLY A 69 14.86 2.64 7.27
N SER A 70 15.28 3.30 8.33
CA SER A 70 15.75 2.68 9.58
C SER A 70 14.73 2.84 10.70
N LEU A 71 14.81 1.96 11.70
CA LEU A 71 14.00 2.07 12.91
C LEU A 71 14.35 3.35 13.68
N ASN A 72 13.35 3.94 14.34
CA ASN A 72 13.49 5.09 15.24
C ASN A 72 14.13 6.33 14.61
N ASP A 73 13.80 6.61 13.35
CA ASP A 73 14.25 7.83 12.65
C ASP A 73 13.12 8.86 12.57
N GLU A 74 13.49 10.14 12.53
CA GLU A 74 12.52 11.23 12.33
C GLU A 74 12.13 11.31 10.86
N ILE A 75 10.87 11.66 10.61
CA ILE A 75 10.32 11.86 9.27
C ILE A 75 10.30 13.37 8.99
N PRO A 76 10.76 13.85 7.81
CA PRO A 76 10.84 15.28 7.51
C PRO A 76 9.56 16.08 7.71
N LYS A 77 8.40 15.46 7.51
CA LYS A 77 7.08 16.12 7.66
C LYS A 77 6.43 15.88 9.01
N GLY A 78 7.22 15.47 10.01
CA GLY A 78 6.75 15.16 11.35
C GLY A 78 6.36 13.70 11.53
N GLY A 79 6.56 13.20 12.73
CA GLY A 79 6.40 11.79 13.07
C GLY A 79 7.73 11.08 13.10
N LYS A 80 7.69 9.79 13.24
CA LYS A 80 8.88 8.93 13.31
C LYS A 80 8.63 7.63 12.57
N THR A 81 9.72 6.98 12.16
CA THR A 81 9.63 5.56 11.78
C THR A 81 9.37 4.73 13.04
N ALA A 82 8.93 3.50 12.85
CA ALA A 82 8.67 2.59 13.97
C ALA A 82 9.91 2.45 14.85
N GLU A 83 9.72 2.42 16.16
CA GLU A 83 10.80 2.26 17.13
C GLU A 83 11.20 0.79 17.25
N THR A 84 10.26 -0.12 17.05
CA THR A 84 10.47 -1.56 17.13
C THR A 84 9.79 -2.26 15.95
N ILE A 85 10.22 -3.50 15.69
CA ILE A 85 9.58 -4.34 14.67
C ILE A 85 8.13 -4.63 15.05
N GLY A 86 7.85 -4.81 16.35
CA GLY A 86 6.49 -5.03 16.83
C GLY A 86 5.57 -3.86 16.52
N GLN A 87 6.06 -2.62 16.71
CA GLN A 87 5.29 -1.42 16.37
C GLN A 87 5.04 -1.34 14.86
N ALA A 88 6.04 -1.68 14.04
CA ALA A 88 5.88 -1.70 12.59
C ALA A 88 4.87 -2.75 12.14
N ARG A 89 4.90 -3.94 12.73
CA ARG A 89 3.92 -5.00 12.44
C ARG A 89 2.50 -4.55 12.76
N GLU A 90 2.31 -3.94 13.92
CA GLU A 90 1.00 -3.43 14.31
C GLU A 90 0.53 -2.34 13.35
N ALA A 91 1.41 -1.41 12.98
CA ALA A 91 1.08 -0.30 12.11
C ALA A 91 0.66 -0.77 10.71
N MET A 92 1.25 -1.86 10.21
CA MET A 92 0.97 -2.43 8.90
C MET A 92 -0.16 -3.47 8.92
N GLY A 93 -0.56 -3.94 10.11
CA GLY A 93 -1.52 -5.02 10.22
C GLY A 93 -0.94 -6.37 9.79
N ILE A 94 0.36 -6.57 10.00
CA ILE A 94 1.08 -7.80 9.68
C ILE A 94 1.72 -8.29 10.97
N ASP A 95 1.38 -9.49 11.43
CA ASP A 95 1.86 -10.04 12.70
C ASP A 95 3.13 -10.89 12.60
N TRP A 96 3.68 -10.95 11.43
CA TRP A 96 4.92 -11.67 11.12
C TRP A 96 5.78 -10.78 10.21
N ALA A 97 6.86 -11.22 9.70
CA ALA A 97 7.79 -10.51 8.83
C ALA A 97 8.85 -9.72 9.62
N ILE A 98 10.03 -9.65 9.05
CA ILE A 98 11.14 -8.85 9.57
C ILE A 98 11.12 -7.45 8.95
N TRP A 99 11.95 -6.54 9.48
CA TRP A 99 11.97 -5.14 9.04
C TRP A 99 12.14 -4.97 7.53
N THR A 100 13.08 -5.69 6.92
CA THR A 100 13.34 -5.59 5.48
C THR A 100 12.15 -6.03 4.63
N GLU A 101 11.36 -6.98 5.14
CA GLU A 101 10.13 -7.40 4.47
C GLU A 101 9.01 -6.38 4.67
N LEU A 102 8.89 -5.82 5.88
CA LEU A 102 7.85 -4.84 6.21
C LEU A 102 7.99 -3.56 5.38
N VAL A 103 9.21 -3.08 5.14
CA VAL A 103 9.43 -1.85 4.37
C VAL A 103 8.98 -1.98 2.92
N GLU A 104 8.91 -3.17 2.38
CA GLU A 104 8.46 -3.46 1.01
C GLU A 104 7.02 -3.97 0.94
N ALA A 105 6.42 -4.31 2.08
CA ALA A 105 5.12 -4.96 2.11
C ALA A 105 3.96 -4.02 1.78
N ILE A 106 2.89 -4.62 1.27
CA ILE A 106 1.59 -3.99 1.12
C ILE A 106 0.71 -4.49 2.26
N PRO A 107 0.05 -3.60 3.02
CA PRO A 107 -0.81 -4.05 4.11
C PRO A 107 -1.88 -5.04 3.61
N PRO A 108 -2.05 -6.18 4.27
CA PRO A 108 -3.07 -7.16 3.87
C PRO A 108 -4.49 -6.58 3.79
N ALA A 109 -4.78 -5.53 4.56
CA ALA A 109 -6.06 -4.84 4.50
C ALA A 109 -6.37 -4.31 3.10
N TYR A 110 -5.34 -3.90 2.33
CA TYR A 110 -5.51 -3.39 0.96
C TYR A 110 -6.01 -4.50 0.03
N THR A 111 -5.33 -5.64 0.03
CA THR A 111 -5.70 -6.76 -0.84
C THR A 111 -7.05 -7.36 -0.44
N LYS A 112 -7.36 -7.37 0.85
CA LYS A 112 -8.67 -7.80 1.34
C LYS A 112 -9.79 -6.87 0.84
N TYR A 113 -9.58 -5.56 0.92
CA TYR A 113 -10.53 -4.56 0.45
C TYR A 113 -10.79 -4.70 -1.06
N LEU A 114 -9.73 -4.86 -1.85
CA LEU A 114 -9.84 -5.06 -3.29
C LEU A 114 -10.51 -6.40 -3.59
N GLY A 115 -10.09 -7.46 -2.93
CA GLY A 115 -10.66 -8.80 -3.12
C GLY A 115 -12.14 -8.88 -2.83
N ASN A 116 -12.61 -8.13 -1.82
CA ASN A 116 -14.02 -8.09 -1.48
C ASN A 116 -14.89 -7.42 -2.55
N GLN A 117 -14.29 -6.65 -3.46
CA GLN A 117 -15.00 -6.04 -4.59
C GLN A 117 -15.05 -6.95 -5.82
N ILE A 118 -14.31 -8.04 -5.82
CA ILE A 118 -14.23 -8.98 -6.95
C ILE A 118 -15.23 -10.11 -6.68
N GLU A 119 -16.14 -10.30 -7.63
CA GLU A 119 -17.13 -11.37 -7.56
C GLU A 119 -16.59 -12.68 -8.15
#